data_38f47cef8fae77fc95e4b1e499990261
#
_entry.id   38f47cef8fae77fc95e4b1e499990261
#
_cell.length_a   1.000
_cell.length_b   1.000
_cell.length_c   1.000
_cell.angle_alpha   90.00
_cell.angle_beta   90.00
_cell.angle_gamma   90.00
#
_symmetry.space_group_name_H-M   'P 1'
#
loop_
_entity.id
_entity.type
_entity.pdbx_description
1 polymer ?
#
loop_
_entity_poly.entity_id
_entity_poly.type
_entity_poly.pdbx_seq_one_letter_code
_entity_poly.pdbx_strand_id
1 'polypeptide(L)'
;VRYGNVSGSRGSVIPFFKTLIDEGQTKIPITDMRMTRFWITLDEAVDLVIKAIGDAKGGELFIHKCPSFKVTDLAKAMLPDCEFEDVGIRPGEKLHEVMITKEDSRSAYEYDDYYIIYPDLEWWEDVNIKEGGKKVEDRFYYASDNNPVWLSVEEIREALKDIDIVY
;
A
#
# COMPACT_ATOMS: atom_id res chain seq x y z
N VAL A 1 1.66 6.99 11.43
CA VAL A 1 1.45 5.78 10.62
C VAL A 1 1.72 6.07 9.14
N ARG A 2 2.16 5.04 8.40
CA ARG A 2 2.31 5.07 6.94
C ARG A 2 1.71 3.78 6.39
N TYR A 3 0.76 3.90 5.48
CA TYR A 3 0.10 2.76 4.82
C TYR A 3 -0.15 3.07 3.35
N GLY A 4 -0.52 2.03 2.59
CA GLY A 4 -0.79 2.12 1.16
C GLY A 4 -2.07 2.86 0.81
N ASN A 5 -2.46 2.72 -0.44
CA ASN A 5 -3.70 3.28 -0.93
C ASN A 5 -4.89 2.52 -0.32
N VAL A 6 -5.74 3.22 0.42
CA VAL A 6 -6.96 2.62 0.98
C VAL A 6 -7.92 2.27 -0.15
N SER A 7 -8.24 0.99 -0.27
CA SER A 7 -9.08 0.45 -1.32
C SER A 7 -10.49 1.03 -1.26
N GLY A 8 -11.03 1.46 -2.41
CA GLY A 8 -12.37 2.06 -2.50
C GLY A 8 -12.48 3.50 -2.03
N SER A 9 -11.38 4.14 -1.59
CA SER A 9 -11.41 5.55 -1.17
C SER A 9 -11.83 6.48 -2.30
N ARG A 10 -12.51 7.59 -1.95
CA ARG A 10 -13.00 8.58 -2.92
C ARG A 10 -11.89 9.10 -3.82
N GLY A 11 -12.15 9.13 -5.13
CA GLY A 11 -11.19 9.60 -6.14
C GLY A 11 -10.03 8.64 -6.40
N SER A 12 -10.04 7.43 -5.83
CA SER A 12 -9.05 6.39 -6.11
C SER A 12 -9.36 5.62 -7.39
N VAL A 13 -8.44 4.73 -7.77
CA VAL A 13 -8.52 3.97 -9.02
C VAL A 13 -9.75 3.03 -9.08
N ILE A 14 -10.18 2.45 -7.95
CA ILE A 14 -11.32 1.51 -7.91
C ILE A 14 -12.64 2.22 -8.28
N PRO A 15 -13.08 3.30 -7.59
CA PRO A 15 -14.28 4.01 -8.00
C PRO A 15 -14.16 4.61 -9.41
N PHE A 16 -12.99 5.04 -9.84
CA PHE A 16 -12.76 5.53 -11.19
C PHE A 16 -13.02 4.44 -12.24
N PHE A 17 -12.42 3.27 -12.10
CA PHE A 17 -12.66 2.15 -13.02
C PHE A 17 -14.10 1.69 -13.00
N LYS A 18 -14.73 1.64 -11.80
CA LYS A 18 -16.15 1.29 -11.68
C LYS A 18 -17.04 2.26 -12.46
N THR A 19 -16.81 3.56 -12.37
CA THR A 19 -17.57 4.57 -13.14
C THR A 19 -17.45 4.30 -14.63
N LEU A 20 -16.26 4.05 -15.17
CA LEU A 20 -16.06 3.75 -16.58
C LEU A 20 -16.81 2.47 -17.03
N ILE A 21 -16.77 1.43 -16.20
CA ILE A 21 -17.46 0.16 -16.47
C ILE A 21 -18.98 0.36 -16.44
N ASP A 22 -19.51 1.09 -15.48
CA ASP A 22 -20.95 1.40 -15.36
C ASP A 22 -21.44 2.24 -16.55
N GLU A 23 -20.56 3.05 -17.17
CA GLU A 23 -20.82 3.78 -18.42
C GLU A 23 -20.70 2.92 -19.69
N GLY A 24 -20.37 1.63 -19.54
CA GLY A 24 -20.24 0.68 -20.65
C GLY A 24 -18.91 0.75 -21.39
N GLN A 25 -17.89 1.37 -20.79
CA GLN A 25 -16.55 1.39 -21.37
C GLN A 25 -15.92 0.00 -21.32
N THR A 26 -15.28 -0.41 -22.40
CA THR A 26 -14.51 -1.66 -22.49
C THR A 26 -13.01 -1.41 -22.49
N LYS A 27 -12.59 -0.16 -22.66
CA LYS A 27 -11.19 0.28 -22.57
C LYS A 27 -10.97 0.99 -21.25
N ILE A 28 -9.98 0.48 -20.51
CA ILE A 28 -9.60 1.05 -19.21
C ILE A 28 -8.30 1.82 -19.39
N PRO A 29 -8.28 3.13 -19.08
CA PRO A 29 -7.08 3.94 -19.19
C PRO A 29 -6.08 3.56 -18.09
N ILE A 30 -4.86 3.20 -18.49
CA ILE A 30 -3.74 2.85 -17.63
C ILE A 30 -2.62 3.84 -17.88
N THR A 31 -2.12 4.46 -16.83
CA THR A 31 -1.06 5.47 -16.93
C THR A 31 0.32 4.87 -17.18
N ASP A 32 0.56 3.65 -16.72
CA ASP A 32 1.72 2.82 -17.06
C ASP A 32 1.43 1.36 -16.71
N MET A 33 1.70 0.44 -17.65
CA MET A 33 1.42 -0.99 -17.48
C MET A 33 2.25 -1.67 -16.39
N ARG A 34 3.33 -1.05 -15.96
CA ARG A 34 4.22 -1.54 -14.88
C ARG A 34 3.77 -1.09 -13.50
N MET A 35 2.77 -0.20 -13.41
CA MET A 35 2.37 0.46 -12.18
C MET A 35 1.87 -0.55 -11.14
N THR A 36 2.41 -0.42 -9.94
CA THR A 36 2.03 -1.24 -8.78
C THR A 36 1.59 -0.38 -7.61
N ARG A 37 0.72 -0.92 -6.78
CA ARG A 37 0.23 -0.29 -5.56
C ARG A 37 0.17 -1.31 -4.44
N PHE A 38 0.08 -0.82 -3.20
CA PHE A 38 -0.25 -1.63 -2.05
C PHE A 38 -1.76 -1.69 -1.85
N TRP A 39 -2.25 -2.82 -1.38
CA TRP A 39 -3.65 -3.02 -1.02
C TRP A 39 -3.81 -2.95 0.48
N ILE A 40 -4.71 -2.11 0.95
CA ILE A 40 -5.13 -2.05 2.34
C ILE A 40 -6.61 -1.67 2.41
N THR A 41 -7.36 -2.31 3.28
CA THR A 41 -8.74 -1.94 3.58
C THR A 41 -8.79 -0.77 4.56
N LEU A 42 -9.96 -0.13 4.68
CA LEU A 42 -10.15 0.95 5.65
C LEU A 42 -9.99 0.43 7.09
N ASP A 43 -10.52 -0.75 7.38
CA ASP A 43 -10.45 -1.36 8.71
C ASP A 43 -9.00 -1.64 9.12
N GLU A 44 -8.20 -2.26 8.24
CA GLU A 44 -6.77 -2.48 8.48
C GLU A 44 -5.99 -1.16 8.70
N ALA A 45 -6.35 -0.10 7.97
CA ALA A 45 -5.73 1.20 8.15
C ALA A 45 -6.10 1.82 9.51
N VAL A 46 -7.36 1.67 9.95
CA VAL A 46 -7.85 2.10 11.27
C VAL A 46 -7.18 1.31 12.38
N ASP A 47 -7.09 -0.02 12.24
CA ASP A 47 -6.45 -0.90 13.22
C ASP A 47 -4.97 -0.53 13.41
N LEU A 48 -4.26 -0.20 12.34
CA LEU A 48 -2.88 0.30 12.43
C LEU A 48 -2.80 1.62 13.23
N VAL A 49 -3.76 2.53 13.03
CA VAL A 49 -3.81 3.80 13.78
C VAL A 49 -4.07 3.54 15.26
N ILE A 50 -5.04 2.68 15.58
CA ILE A 50 -5.36 2.32 16.97
C ILE A 50 -4.16 1.67 17.65
N LYS A 51 -3.49 0.73 16.94
CA LYS A 51 -2.26 0.11 17.42
C LYS A 51 -1.17 1.15 17.69
N ALA A 52 -0.93 2.06 16.75
CA ALA A 52 0.08 3.09 16.91
C ALA A 52 -0.22 4.03 18.10
N ILE A 53 -1.49 4.39 18.33
CA ILE A 53 -1.90 5.19 19.50
C ILE A 53 -1.63 4.44 20.81
N GLY A 54 -1.86 3.13 20.84
CA GLY A 54 -1.65 2.30 22.05
C GLY A 54 -0.18 2.04 22.36
N ASP A 55 0.64 1.84 21.34
CA ASP A 55 2.01 1.32 21.48
C ASP A 55 3.09 2.39 21.36
N ALA A 56 2.82 3.50 20.66
CA ALA A 56 3.83 4.54 20.43
C ALA A 56 4.25 5.23 21.73
N LYS A 57 5.55 5.50 21.85
CA LYS A 57 6.14 6.27 22.94
C LYS A 57 6.49 7.71 22.54
N GLY A 58 6.47 7.98 21.24
CA GLY A 58 6.64 9.29 20.63
C GLY A 58 7.67 9.30 19.51
N GLY A 59 7.23 9.61 18.30
CA GLY A 59 8.10 9.75 17.13
C GLY A 59 8.29 8.51 16.26
N GLU A 60 7.79 7.36 16.67
CA GLU A 60 7.81 6.14 15.85
C GLU A 60 6.88 6.26 14.64
N LEU A 61 7.27 5.65 13.54
CA LEU A 61 6.44 5.53 12.35
C LEU A 61 6.08 4.06 12.11
N PHE A 62 4.81 3.72 12.34
CA PHE A 62 4.26 2.39 12.12
C PHE A 62 3.87 2.21 10.65
N ILE A 63 4.26 1.09 10.05
CA ILE A 63 4.05 0.77 8.64
C ILE A 63 3.45 -0.63 8.53
N HIS A 64 2.23 -0.73 8.00
CA HIS A 64 1.57 -2.03 7.80
C HIS A 64 2.21 -2.82 6.66
N LYS A 65 2.33 -4.14 6.82
CA LYS A 65 2.72 -5.06 5.76
C LYS A 65 1.49 -5.37 4.90
N CYS A 66 1.39 -4.68 3.77
CA CYS A 66 0.28 -4.85 2.84
C CYS A 66 0.70 -5.70 1.65
N PRO A 67 -0.18 -6.52 1.06
CA PRO A 67 0.09 -7.13 -0.23
C PRO A 67 0.15 -6.07 -1.34
N SER A 68 0.87 -6.39 -2.41
CA SER A 68 0.95 -5.57 -3.61
C SER A 68 0.03 -6.07 -4.71
N PHE A 69 -0.32 -5.20 -5.63
CA PHE A 69 -1.02 -5.56 -6.86
C PHE A 69 -0.56 -4.71 -8.04
N LYS A 70 -0.75 -5.24 -9.25
CA LYS A 70 -0.59 -4.47 -10.48
C LYS A 70 -1.90 -3.76 -10.81
N VAL A 71 -1.83 -2.51 -11.24
CA VAL A 71 -3.02 -1.75 -11.65
C VAL A 71 -3.74 -2.43 -12.82
N THR A 72 -3.00 -3.10 -13.71
CA THR A 72 -3.55 -3.92 -14.78
C THR A 72 -4.32 -5.14 -14.28
N ASP A 73 -3.89 -5.76 -13.17
CA ASP A 73 -4.59 -6.91 -12.59
C ASP A 73 -5.87 -6.48 -11.89
N LEU A 74 -5.88 -5.29 -11.26
CA LEU A 74 -7.10 -4.67 -10.75
C LEU A 74 -8.12 -4.44 -11.88
N ALA A 75 -7.70 -3.86 -13.00
CA ALA A 75 -8.59 -3.63 -14.14
C ALA A 75 -9.20 -4.95 -14.66
N LYS A 76 -8.40 -6.02 -14.79
CA LYS A 76 -8.89 -7.37 -15.17
C LYS A 76 -9.79 -8.01 -14.13
N ALA A 77 -9.56 -7.75 -12.85
CA ALA A 77 -10.43 -8.24 -11.79
C ALA A 77 -11.83 -7.62 -11.87
N MET A 78 -11.91 -6.33 -12.24
CA MET A 78 -13.16 -5.58 -12.37
C MET A 78 -13.84 -5.82 -13.72
N LEU A 79 -13.07 -5.93 -14.81
CA LEU A 79 -13.57 -6.18 -16.18
C LEU A 79 -12.63 -7.19 -16.88
N PRO A 80 -12.94 -8.50 -16.89
CA PRO A 80 -12.04 -9.56 -17.36
C PRO A 80 -11.54 -9.38 -18.79
N ASP A 81 -12.40 -8.92 -19.70
CA ASP A 81 -12.12 -8.76 -21.12
C ASP A 81 -11.75 -7.31 -21.51
N CYS A 82 -11.32 -6.49 -20.53
CA CYS A 82 -10.97 -5.10 -20.81
C CYS A 82 -9.75 -4.99 -21.72
N GLU A 83 -9.81 -4.02 -22.63
CA GLU A 83 -8.64 -3.53 -23.35
C GLU A 83 -7.97 -2.42 -22.51
N PHE A 84 -6.66 -2.30 -22.62
CA PHE A 84 -5.92 -1.21 -21.97
C PHE A 84 -5.65 -0.08 -22.96
N GLU A 85 -5.85 1.14 -22.51
CA GLU A 85 -5.42 2.35 -23.19
C GLU A 85 -4.26 2.98 -22.40
N ASP A 86 -3.07 3.04 -23.00
CA ASP A 86 -1.92 3.71 -22.39
C ASP A 86 -2.11 5.23 -22.53
N VAL A 87 -2.37 5.90 -21.40
CA VAL A 87 -2.59 7.36 -21.36
C VAL A 87 -1.37 8.13 -20.87
N GLY A 88 -0.28 7.43 -20.53
CA GLY A 88 0.94 8.01 -20.03
C GLY A 88 0.87 8.42 -18.56
N ILE A 89 2.04 8.43 -17.90
CA ILE A 89 2.17 8.78 -16.48
C ILE A 89 1.95 10.30 -16.28
N ARG A 90 1.22 10.65 -15.24
CA ARG A 90 0.91 12.05 -14.92
C ARG A 90 2.07 12.71 -14.15
N PRO A 91 2.26 14.04 -14.26
CA PRO A 91 3.24 14.73 -13.42
C PRO A 91 3.02 14.48 -11.93
N GLY A 92 4.06 14.03 -11.24
CA GLY A 92 4.00 13.72 -9.81
C GLY A 92 3.45 12.34 -9.46
N GLU A 93 2.96 11.57 -10.44
CA GLU A 93 2.50 10.20 -10.22
C GLU A 93 3.71 9.25 -10.09
N LYS A 94 3.65 8.34 -9.11
CA LYS A 94 4.70 7.35 -8.88
C LYS A 94 4.38 6.06 -9.61
N LEU A 95 5.40 5.46 -10.23
CA LEU A 95 5.28 4.13 -10.83
C LEU A 95 5.00 3.08 -9.75
N HIS A 96 5.74 3.14 -8.66
CA HIS A 96 5.62 2.27 -7.49
C HIS A 96 5.51 3.09 -6.21
N GLU A 97 4.77 2.60 -5.23
CA GLU A 97 4.68 3.22 -3.91
C GLU A 97 5.79 2.73 -3.00
N VAL A 98 6.34 3.63 -2.19
CA VAL A 98 7.46 3.34 -1.29
C VAL A 98 7.02 3.56 0.14
N MET A 99 7.17 2.52 0.98
CA MET A 99 6.84 2.55 2.40
C MET A 99 8.07 2.72 3.28
N ILE A 100 9.19 2.08 2.93
CA ILE A 100 10.47 2.21 3.62
C ILE A 100 11.52 2.52 2.57
N THR A 101 12.17 3.67 2.70
CA THR A 101 13.29 4.03 1.84
C THR A 101 14.58 3.38 2.34
N LYS A 102 15.62 3.37 1.51
CA LYS A 102 16.94 2.85 1.91
C LYS A 102 17.55 3.64 3.07
N GLU A 103 17.19 4.90 3.20
CA GLU A 103 17.61 5.77 4.29
C GLU A 103 16.86 5.42 5.58
N ASP A 104 15.55 5.18 5.49
CA ASP A 104 14.70 4.75 6.62
C ASP A 104 15.19 3.41 7.24
N SER A 105 15.84 2.54 6.43
CA SER A 105 16.29 1.21 6.88
C SER A 105 17.25 1.26 8.08
N ARG A 106 17.96 2.37 8.28
CA ARG A 106 18.89 2.54 9.39
C ARG A 106 18.20 2.41 10.75
N SER A 107 16.91 2.82 10.82
CA SER A 107 16.12 2.84 12.04
C SER A 107 14.87 1.96 11.95
N ALA A 108 14.75 1.14 10.89
CA ALA A 108 13.59 0.29 10.66
C ALA A 108 13.77 -1.09 11.32
N TYR A 109 12.68 -1.55 11.93
CA TYR A 109 12.56 -2.87 12.57
C TYR A 109 11.32 -3.58 12.04
N GLU A 110 11.48 -4.88 11.79
CA GLU A 110 10.44 -5.77 11.31
C GLU A 110 9.78 -6.49 12.47
N TYR A 111 8.47 -6.53 12.47
CA TYR A 111 7.58 -7.33 13.32
C TYR A 111 6.72 -8.24 12.44
N ASP A 112 5.86 -9.05 13.04
CA ASP A 112 5.06 -10.03 12.30
C ASP A 112 4.21 -9.36 11.21
N ASP A 113 3.39 -8.36 11.55
CA ASP A 113 2.42 -7.74 10.63
C ASP A 113 2.76 -6.29 10.24
N TYR A 114 3.86 -5.73 10.76
CA TYR A 114 4.21 -4.34 10.54
C TYR A 114 5.72 -4.10 10.65
N TYR A 115 6.13 -2.91 10.23
CA TYR A 115 7.45 -2.35 10.52
C TYR A 115 7.29 -1.12 11.40
N ILE A 116 8.34 -0.82 12.17
CA ILE A 116 8.47 0.46 12.87
C ILE A 116 9.77 1.12 12.43
N ILE A 117 9.70 2.37 12.00
CA ILE A 117 10.86 3.23 11.87
C ILE A 117 10.94 4.03 13.18
N TYR A 118 12.02 3.81 13.92
CA TYR A 118 12.27 4.51 15.18
C TYR A 118 12.95 5.86 14.92
N PRO A 119 12.66 6.89 15.73
CA PRO A 119 13.38 8.15 15.62
C PRO A 119 14.87 7.97 15.93
N ASP A 120 15.71 8.63 15.15
CA ASP A 120 17.16 8.68 15.34
C ASP A 120 17.49 9.95 16.18
N LEU A 121 17.15 9.89 17.47
CA LEU A 121 17.28 11.02 18.42
C LEU A 121 17.99 10.52 19.69
N GLU A 122 19.01 11.25 20.13
CA GLU A 122 19.83 10.85 21.30
C GLU A 122 19.01 10.56 22.57
N TRP A 123 17.95 11.34 22.84
CA TRP A 123 17.08 11.15 24.00
C TRP A 123 16.12 9.95 23.89
N TRP A 124 16.10 9.29 22.72
CA TRP A 124 15.26 8.14 22.43
C TRP A 124 15.95 6.80 22.70
N GLU A 125 17.29 6.78 22.86
CA GLU A 125 18.11 5.56 22.99
C GLU A 125 17.88 4.80 24.31
N ASP A 126 17.40 5.45 25.36
CA ASP A 126 17.20 4.88 26.69
C ASP A 126 15.93 4.02 26.84
N VAL A 127 15.15 3.84 25.82
CA VAL A 127 13.88 3.13 25.91
C VAL A 127 14.01 1.77 25.23
N ASN A 128 13.93 0.69 26.00
CA ASN A 128 13.89 -0.72 25.53
C ASN A 128 12.60 -1.01 24.72
N ILE A 129 12.35 -0.26 23.65
CA ILE A 129 11.10 -0.30 22.90
C ILE A 129 11.17 -1.24 21.69
N LYS A 130 12.37 -1.74 21.37
CA LYS A 130 12.63 -2.60 20.21
C LYS A 130 12.41 -4.09 20.52
N GLU A 131 11.76 -4.37 21.64
CA GLU A 131 11.51 -5.75 22.09
C GLU A 131 10.63 -6.48 21.07
N GLY A 132 11.06 -7.68 20.67
CA GLY A 132 10.38 -8.51 19.68
C GLY A 132 10.60 -8.09 18.22
N GLY A 133 11.16 -6.92 17.95
CA GLY A 133 11.48 -6.47 16.58
C GLY A 133 12.84 -6.94 16.10
N LYS A 134 12.92 -7.32 14.82
CA LYS A 134 14.18 -7.63 14.13
C LYS A 134 14.60 -6.43 13.29
N LYS A 135 15.82 -5.90 13.53
CA LYS A 135 16.34 -4.83 12.68
C LYS A 135 16.45 -5.32 11.23
N VAL A 136 15.93 -4.52 10.30
CA VAL A 136 16.04 -4.83 8.87
C VAL A 136 17.48 -4.72 8.38
N GLU A 137 17.79 -5.32 7.24
CA GLU A 137 19.10 -5.25 6.62
C GLU A 137 19.45 -3.81 6.18
N ASP A 138 20.76 -3.51 6.13
CA ASP A 138 21.21 -2.21 5.61
C ASP A 138 20.70 -2.02 4.17
N ARG A 139 20.20 -0.81 3.89
CA ARG A 139 19.59 -0.46 2.60
C ARG A 139 18.33 -1.29 2.24
N PHE A 140 17.68 -1.91 3.21
CA PHE A 140 16.37 -2.51 3.03
C PHE A 140 15.42 -1.48 2.41
N TYR A 141 14.62 -1.93 1.47
CA TYR A 141 13.69 -1.10 0.72
C TYR A 141 12.36 -1.82 0.62
N TYR A 142 11.28 -1.19 1.10
CA TYR A 142 9.94 -1.77 1.04
C TYR A 142 9.07 -0.90 0.14
N ALA A 143 8.76 -1.44 -1.03
CA ALA A 143 7.96 -0.79 -2.06
C ALA A 143 7.01 -1.78 -2.73
N SER A 144 6.02 -1.26 -3.44
CA SER A 144 4.99 -2.09 -4.05
C SER A 144 5.47 -2.97 -5.20
N ASP A 145 6.66 -2.73 -5.75
CA ASP A 145 7.27 -3.52 -6.83
C ASP A 145 8.20 -4.63 -6.33
N ASN A 146 8.69 -4.55 -5.08
CA ASN A 146 9.60 -5.53 -4.49
C ASN A 146 9.02 -6.32 -3.31
N ASN A 147 7.73 -6.20 -3.08
CA ASN A 147 7.01 -6.90 -2.02
C ASN A 147 6.96 -8.42 -2.28
N PRO A 148 7.19 -9.28 -1.28
CA PRO A 148 7.06 -10.73 -1.45
C PRO A 148 5.61 -11.22 -1.58
N VAL A 149 4.63 -10.43 -1.14
CA VAL A 149 3.21 -10.80 -1.15
C VAL A 149 2.47 -10.02 -2.23
N TRP A 150 1.85 -10.74 -3.15
CA TRP A 150 1.11 -10.18 -4.27
C TRP A 150 -0.30 -10.76 -4.33
N LEU A 151 -1.27 -9.90 -4.67
CA LEU A 151 -2.62 -10.34 -4.98
C LEU A 151 -2.72 -10.75 -6.45
N SER A 152 -3.27 -11.94 -6.69
CA SER A 152 -3.72 -12.38 -8.01
C SER A 152 -5.00 -11.66 -8.44
N VAL A 153 -5.36 -11.77 -9.72
CA VAL A 153 -6.63 -11.23 -10.25
C VAL A 153 -7.83 -11.80 -9.51
N GLU A 154 -7.79 -13.09 -9.16
CA GLU A 154 -8.86 -13.78 -8.43
C GLU A 154 -8.99 -13.26 -7.00
N GLU A 155 -7.87 -13.08 -6.29
CA GLU A 155 -7.85 -12.54 -4.93
C GLU A 155 -8.31 -11.08 -4.90
N ILE A 156 -7.91 -10.25 -5.88
CA ILE A 156 -8.43 -8.89 -6.03
C ILE A 156 -9.94 -8.91 -6.25
N ARG A 157 -10.44 -9.80 -7.12
CA ARG A 157 -11.88 -9.91 -7.40
C ARG A 157 -12.68 -10.30 -6.16
N GLU A 158 -12.13 -11.18 -5.33
CA GLU A 158 -12.78 -11.55 -4.06
C GLU A 158 -12.77 -10.38 -3.09
N ALA A 159 -11.61 -9.74 -2.90
CA ALA A 159 -11.48 -8.59 -2.02
C ALA A 159 -12.35 -7.39 -2.41
N LEU A 160 -12.65 -7.22 -3.70
CA LEU A 160 -13.55 -6.16 -4.19
C LEU A 160 -15.01 -6.32 -3.72
N LYS A 161 -15.44 -7.54 -3.35
CA LYS A 161 -16.81 -7.77 -2.87
C LYS A 161 -17.10 -7.15 -1.52
N ASP A 162 -16.06 -7.02 -0.70
CA ASP A 162 -16.14 -6.51 0.68
C ASP A 162 -15.80 -5.02 0.77
N ILE A 163 -15.57 -4.35 -0.38
CA ILE A 163 -15.21 -2.94 -0.41
C ILE A 163 -16.44 -2.06 -0.62
N ASP A 164 -16.70 -1.18 0.35
CA ASP A 164 -17.61 -0.07 0.17
C ASP A 164 -16.98 1.00 -0.73
N ILE A 165 -17.47 1.10 -1.96
CA ILE A 165 -16.99 2.12 -2.90
C ILE A 165 -17.64 3.46 -2.57
N VAL A 166 -16.84 4.39 -2.08
CA VAL A 166 -17.26 5.75 -1.75
C VAL A 166 -17.09 6.65 -2.98
N TYR A 167 -18.18 7.16 -3.54
CA TYR A 167 -18.24 8.09 -4.69
C TYR A 167 -18.05 9.55 -4.28
#